data_ba21d5de1c62707049d2265a4cb973a3
#
_entry.id   ba21d5de1c62707049d2265a4cb973a3
#
_cell.length_a   1.000
_cell.length_b   1.000
_cell.length_c   1.000
_cell.angle_alpha   90.00
_cell.angle_beta   90.00
_cell.angle_gamma   90.00
#
_symmetry.space_group_name_H-M   'P 1'
#
loop_
_entity.id
_entity.type
_entity.pdbx_description
1 polymer ?
#
loop_
_entity_poly.entity_id
_entity_poly.type
_entity_poly.pdbx_seq_one_letter_code
_entity_poly.pdbx_strand_id
1 'polypeptide(L)'
;MIQIGTYVHGGEHLSPEEKLAAIKEAGFDFVALGMSCFTEDNLEELVELCEKYGFEIDNIHLTGAKTTEIWFEGELGDKVCARYCREIKRAAKAGIKKGVAHITWGHKDPGEVNEYGISRLTKMADCALENGFLLCLENSVYIEHLFATMEKLKGHPAVRFTYDSGHRNEFAHEHDLLGKFGDILAVTHIDDNDAEFDLHLMPFDGNVDWELDARRLAKTEFARKRICAETSFGGAKKIKDLTNEEILARIATLPISAEPELYRVEDSTMYAYTALSYKDYMVRLHSKLKKLAEMIEKNI
;
A
#
# COMPACT_ATOMS: atom_id res chain seq x y z
N MET A 1 8.94 20.02 7.43
CA MET A 1 7.91 19.10 7.98
C MET A 1 7.49 18.14 6.88
N ILE A 2 7.52 16.84 7.14
CA ILE A 2 7.15 15.79 6.21
C ILE A 2 5.62 15.77 6.06
N GLN A 3 5.12 15.75 4.84
CA GLN A 3 3.69 15.60 4.54
C GLN A 3 3.25 14.15 4.83
N ILE A 4 2.04 14.01 5.36
CA ILE A 4 1.48 12.72 5.78
C ILE A 4 0.21 12.42 4.98
N GLY A 5 0.19 11.28 4.32
CA GLY A 5 -0.96 10.81 3.54
C GLY A 5 -1.47 9.44 3.97
N THR A 6 -2.63 9.07 3.47
CA THR A 6 -3.24 7.75 3.65
C THR A 6 -4.13 7.36 2.48
N TYR A 7 -4.41 6.08 2.33
CA TYR A 7 -5.38 5.59 1.37
C TYR A 7 -6.83 5.88 1.78
N VAL A 8 -7.68 6.20 0.79
CA VAL A 8 -9.13 6.32 0.97
C VAL A 8 -9.75 4.94 0.84
N HIS A 9 -9.65 4.12 1.87
CA HIS A 9 -10.21 2.77 1.89
C HIS A 9 -10.72 2.36 3.28
N GLY A 10 -11.21 1.13 3.42
CA GLY A 10 -11.79 0.63 4.68
C GLY A 10 -13.13 1.31 5.02
N GLY A 11 -13.75 0.90 6.12
CA GLY A 11 -15.05 1.43 6.52
C GLY A 11 -16.12 1.23 5.44
N GLU A 12 -16.37 0.00 5.01
CA GLU A 12 -17.24 -0.35 3.87
C GLU A 12 -18.67 0.20 3.99
N HIS A 13 -19.11 0.48 5.22
CA HIS A 13 -20.42 1.05 5.51
C HIS A 13 -20.46 2.59 5.38
N LEU A 14 -19.31 3.25 5.16
CA LEU A 14 -19.20 4.71 5.04
C LEU A 14 -19.14 5.13 3.58
N SER A 15 -19.79 6.25 3.28
CA SER A 15 -19.65 6.88 1.98
C SER A 15 -18.23 7.45 1.77
N PRO A 16 -17.80 7.64 0.52
CA PRO A 16 -16.52 8.30 0.23
C PRO A 16 -16.41 9.70 0.88
N GLU A 17 -17.53 10.46 0.95
CA GLU A 17 -17.59 11.75 1.63
C GLU A 17 -17.27 11.66 3.11
N GLU A 18 -17.87 10.69 3.80
CA GLU A 18 -17.65 10.48 5.24
C GLU A 18 -16.20 10.08 5.51
N LYS A 19 -15.59 9.24 4.65
CA LYS A 19 -14.17 8.88 4.73
C LYS A 19 -13.28 10.09 4.55
N LEU A 20 -13.46 10.86 3.48
CA LEU A 20 -12.64 12.05 3.20
C LEU A 20 -12.81 13.14 4.29
N ALA A 21 -14.01 13.31 4.83
CA ALA A 21 -14.23 14.22 5.96
C ALA A 21 -13.42 13.80 7.19
N ALA A 22 -13.43 12.51 7.54
CA ALA A 22 -12.66 11.98 8.67
C ALA A 22 -11.13 12.11 8.46
N ILE A 23 -10.64 11.81 7.24
CA ILE A 23 -9.23 11.97 6.85
C ILE A 23 -8.81 13.45 6.96
N LYS A 24 -9.66 14.37 6.47
CA LYS A 24 -9.39 15.82 6.56
C LYS A 24 -9.35 16.31 8.00
N GLU A 25 -10.30 15.89 8.81
CA GLU A 25 -10.37 16.27 10.23
C GLU A 25 -9.20 15.72 11.05
N ALA A 26 -8.68 14.54 10.68
CA ALA A 26 -7.50 13.95 11.30
C ALA A 26 -6.20 14.70 10.97
N GLY A 27 -6.19 15.54 9.92
CA GLY A 27 -5.06 16.41 9.58
C GLY A 27 -4.13 15.88 8.50
N PHE A 28 -4.54 14.89 7.71
CA PHE A 28 -3.75 14.40 6.57
C PHE A 28 -3.59 15.48 5.49
N ASP A 29 -2.41 15.51 4.88
CA ASP A 29 -2.03 16.50 3.85
C ASP A 29 -2.49 16.09 2.45
N PHE A 30 -2.50 14.79 2.14
CA PHE A 30 -2.85 14.23 0.85
C PHE A 30 -3.47 12.84 0.99
N VAL A 31 -4.00 12.31 -0.09
CA VAL A 31 -4.59 10.96 -0.13
C VAL A 31 -4.02 10.11 -1.25
N ALA A 32 -4.18 8.80 -1.14
CA ALA A 32 -4.00 7.83 -2.20
C ALA A 32 -5.31 7.06 -2.43
N LEU A 33 -5.51 6.54 -3.64
CA LEU A 33 -6.69 5.78 -4.00
C LEU A 33 -6.39 4.28 -4.09
N GLY A 34 -7.26 3.46 -3.54
CA GLY A 34 -7.13 2.01 -3.58
C GLY A 34 -7.64 1.39 -4.89
N MET A 35 -7.33 0.11 -5.10
CA MET A 35 -7.71 -0.65 -6.28
C MET A 35 -9.24 -0.81 -6.46
N SER A 36 -10.03 -0.63 -5.41
CA SER A 36 -11.50 -0.69 -5.47
C SER A 36 -12.09 0.33 -6.46
N CYS A 37 -11.41 1.47 -6.68
CA CYS A 37 -11.81 2.47 -7.66
C CYS A 37 -11.99 1.92 -9.08
N PHE A 38 -11.21 0.89 -9.42
CA PHE A 38 -11.30 0.23 -10.73
C PHE A 38 -12.36 -0.86 -10.77
N THR A 39 -12.59 -1.54 -9.65
CA THR A 39 -13.58 -2.62 -9.55
C THR A 39 -15.00 -2.10 -9.38
N GLU A 40 -15.16 -0.98 -8.69
CA GLU A 40 -16.45 -0.30 -8.47
C GLU A 40 -16.79 0.70 -9.57
N ASP A 41 -15.87 0.92 -10.51
CA ASP A 41 -16.00 1.84 -11.65
C ASP A 41 -16.31 3.29 -11.27
N ASN A 42 -15.76 3.75 -10.12
CA ASN A 42 -16.05 5.06 -9.50
C ASN A 42 -14.83 6.00 -9.45
N LEU A 43 -13.76 5.73 -10.23
CA LEU A 43 -12.51 6.48 -10.15
C LEU A 43 -12.71 8.00 -10.39
N GLU A 44 -13.43 8.36 -11.43
CA GLU A 44 -13.61 9.76 -11.82
C GLU A 44 -14.38 10.53 -10.74
N GLU A 45 -15.40 9.90 -10.16
CA GLU A 45 -16.21 10.48 -9.06
C GLU A 45 -15.35 10.69 -7.80
N LEU A 46 -14.49 9.74 -7.47
CA LEU A 46 -13.58 9.86 -6.33
C LEU A 46 -12.52 10.94 -6.53
N VAL A 47 -12.00 11.10 -7.76
CA VAL A 47 -11.06 12.18 -8.07
C VAL A 47 -11.71 13.55 -7.84
N GLU A 48 -12.90 13.77 -8.40
CA GLU A 48 -13.67 15.02 -8.21
C GLU A 48 -13.95 15.29 -6.72
N LEU A 49 -14.27 14.22 -5.99
CA LEU A 49 -14.56 14.33 -4.57
C LEU A 49 -13.31 14.68 -3.74
N CYS A 50 -12.16 14.06 -4.03
CA CYS A 50 -10.89 14.42 -3.38
C CYS A 50 -10.54 15.89 -3.61
N GLU A 51 -10.70 16.40 -4.85
CA GLU A 51 -10.48 17.80 -5.18
C GLU A 51 -11.43 18.74 -4.39
N LYS A 52 -12.70 18.36 -4.28
CA LYS A 52 -13.69 19.12 -3.49
C LYS A 52 -13.31 19.22 -2.01
N TYR A 53 -12.70 18.18 -1.45
CA TYR A 53 -12.17 18.19 -0.08
C TYR A 53 -10.79 18.87 0.04
N GLY A 54 -10.22 19.33 -1.07
CA GLY A 54 -8.93 20.00 -1.13
C GLY A 54 -7.74 19.05 -0.88
N PHE A 55 -7.85 17.81 -1.31
CA PHE A 55 -6.76 16.85 -1.29
C PHE A 55 -6.08 16.74 -2.65
N GLU A 56 -4.74 16.70 -2.63
CA GLU A 56 -3.93 16.13 -3.70
C GLU A 56 -4.07 14.61 -3.68
N ILE A 57 -4.20 13.97 -4.84
CA ILE A 57 -4.10 12.52 -4.98
C ILE A 57 -2.64 12.21 -5.34
N ASP A 58 -1.90 11.62 -4.40
CA ASP A 58 -0.49 11.29 -4.59
C ASP A 58 -0.30 10.13 -5.56
N ASN A 59 -1.03 9.06 -5.38
CA ASN A 59 -0.95 7.85 -6.20
C ASN A 59 -2.26 7.05 -6.18
N ILE A 60 -2.31 6.02 -7.02
CA ILE A 60 -3.39 5.04 -7.03
C ILE A 60 -2.81 3.63 -7.02
N HIS A 61 -3.39 2.73 -6.22
CA HIS A 61 -3.03 1.32 -6.28
C HIS A 61 -3.72 0.64 -7.45
N LEU A 62 -2.96 0.06 -8.38
CA LEU A 62 -3.47 -0.72 -9.50
C LEU A 62 -3.91 -2.10 -9.00
N THR A 63 -4.85 -2.74 -9.71
CA THR A 63 -5.44 -4.00 -9.25
C THR A 63 -4.42 -5.14 -9.21
N GLY A 64 -4.09 -5.62 -8.00
CA GLY A 64 -3.11 -6.68 -7.77
C GLY A 64 -3.59 -8.09 -8.10
N ALA A 65 -4.92 -8.33 -8.13
CA ALA A 65 -5.48 -9.66 -8.31
C ALA A 65 -4.92 -10.40 -9.53
N LYS A 66 -4.44 -11.61 -9.31
CA LYS A 66 -3.83 -12.48 -10.33
C LYS A 66 -2.55 -11.94 -10.99
N THR A 67 -1.87 -10.98 -10.38
CA THR A 67 -0.63 -10.44 -10.96
C THR A 67 0.44 -11.51 -11.19
N THR A 68 0.54 -12.50 -10.29
CA THR A 68 1.48 -13.62 -10.45
C THR A 68 1.35 -14.35 -11.80
N GLU A 69 0.18 -14.28 -12.47
CA GLU A 69 -0.03 -14.90 -13.78
C GLU A 69 0.83 -14.29 -14.90
N ILE A 70 1.37 -13.09 -14.70
CA ILE A 70 2.28 -12.48 -15.70
C ILE A 70 3.55 -13.29 -15.92
N TRP A 71 3.95 -14.13 -14.95
CA TRP A 71 5.15 -14.98 -15.01
C TRP A 71 4.93 -16.29 -15.76
N PHE A 72 3.68 -16.65 -16.09
CA PHE A 72 3.36 -17.89 -16.79
C PHE A 72 3.08 -17.65 -18.27
N GLU A 73 3.43 -18.61 -19.10
CA GLU A 73 3.04 -18.62 -20.51
C GLU A 73 1.52 -18.65 -20.65
N GLY A 74 0.99 -17.98 -21.68
CA GLY A 74 -0.42 -18.05 -22.07
C GLY A 74 -1.22 -16.78 -21.85
N GLU A 75 -2.48 -16.87 -22.25
CA GLU A 75 -3.41 -15.75 -22.38
C GLU A 75 -3.73 -15.03 -21.06
N LEU A 76 -3.68 -15.74 -19.93
CA LEU A 76 -4.08 -15.14 -18.66
C LEU A 76 -3.09 -14.05 -18.23
N GLY A 77 -1.78 -14.28 -18.38
CA GLY A 77 -0.76 -13.28 -18.13
C GLY A 77 -0.89 -12.07 -19.08
N ASP A 78 -1.24 -12.31 -20.34
CA ASP A 78 -1.49 -11.23 -21.30
C ASP A 78 -2.73 -10.39 -20.92
N LYS A 79 -3.80 -11.04 -20.43
CA LYS A 79 -5.01 -10.37 -19.94
C LYS A 79 -4.70 -9.52 -18.70
N VAL A 80 -3.86 -10.00 -17.79
CA VAL A 80 -3.42 -9.23 -16.61
C VAL A 80 -2.60 -8.03 -17.04
N CYS A 81 -1.62 -8.19 -17.91
CA CYS A 81 -0.84 -7.07 -18.46
C CYS A 81 -1.74 -6.04 -19.17
N ALA A 82 -2.69 -6.49 -19.97
CA ALA A 82 -3.65 -5.60 -20.65
C ALA A 82 -4.56 -4.86 -19.65
N ARG A 83 -4.94 -5.49 -18.54
CA ARG A 83 -5.69 -4.84 -17.47
C ARG A 83 -4.86 -3.69 -16.86
N TYR A 84 -3.61 -3.93 -16.47
CA TYR A 84 -2.73 -2.88 -15.97
C TYR A 84 -2.62 -1.70 -16.93
N CYS A 85 -2.42 -1.97 -18.23
CA CYS A 85 -2.36 -0.91 -19.23
C CYS A 85 -3.67 -0.12 -19.34
N ARG A 86 -4.84 -0.74 -19.17
CA ARG A 86 -6.12 -0.02 -19.14
C ARG A 86 -6.27 0.85 -17.90
N GLU A 87 -5.89 0.32 -16.74
CA GLU A 87 -5.92 1.05 -15.47
C GLU A 87 -4.97 2.25 -15.49
N ILE A 88 -3.74 2.09 -15.98
CA ILE A 88 -2.76 3.17 -16.19
C ILE A 88 -3.36 4.28 -17.08
N LYS A 89 -3.93 3.91 -18.23
CA LYS A 89 -4.56 4.89 -19.14
C LYS A 89 -5.73 5.62 -18.49
N ARG A 90 -6.56 4.91 -17.74
CA ARG A 90 -7.70 5.50 -17.04
C ARG A 90 -7.25 6.45 -15.94
N ALA A 91 -6.28 6.03 -15.10
CA ALA A 91 -5.72 6.85 -14.04
C ALA A 91 -5.05 8.12 -14.60
N ALA A 92 -4.23 7.97 -15.65
CA ALA A 92 -3.58 9.11 -16.32
C ALA A 92 -4.60 10.09 -16.91
N LYS A 93 -5.68 9.59 -17.53
CA LYS A 93 -6.78 10.42 -18.06
C LYS A 93 -7.50 11.18 -16.95
N ALA A 94 -7.67 10.58 -15.78
CA ALA A 94 -8.25 11.22 -14.59
C ALA A 94 -7.28 12.20 -13.90
N GLY A 95 -6.08 12.43 -14.45
CA GLY A 95 -5.10 13.37 -13.91
C GLY A 95 -4.10 12.81 -12.91
N ILE A 96 -4.25 11.54 -12.51
CA ILE A 96 -3.31 10.87 -11.59
C ILE A 96 -2.00 10.59 -12.32
N LYS A 97 -0.87 10.81 -11.66
CA LYS A 97 0.45 10.78 -12.31
C LYS A 97 1.29 9.54 -12.01
N LYS A 98 0.92 8.77 -11.00
CA LYS A 98 1.64 7.55 -10.62
C LYS A 98 0.72 6.52 -9.98
N GLY A 99 1.08 5.25 -10.15
CA GLY A 99 0.35 4.15 -9.54
C GLY A 99 1.27 3.04 -9.10
N VAL A 100 0.87 2.39 -8.03
CA VAL A 100 1.55 1.24 -7.45
C VAL A 100 1.13 -0.03 -8.16
N ALA A 101 2.08 -0.88 -8.46
CA ALA A 101 1.85 -2.18 -9.05
C ALA A 101 2.65 -3.27 -8.35
N HIS A 102 1.97 -4.33 -7.95
CA HIS A 102 2.63 -5.56 -7.57
C HIS A 102 3.22 -6.27 -8.80
N ILE A 103 4.31 -6.99 -8.60
CA ILE A 103 4.90 -7.85 -9.63
C ILE A 103 4.56 -9.32 -9.41
N THR A 104 4.12 -9.66 -8.19
CA THR A 104 3.51 -10.93 -7.79
C THR A 104 2.35 -10.63 -6.84
N TRP A 105 1.43 -11.55 -6.65
CA TRP A 105 0.29 -11.38 -5.76
C TRP A 105 0.00 -12.66 -4.98
N GLY A 106 -0.11 -12.54 -3.67
CA GLY A 106 -0.35 -13.67 -2.77
C GLY A 106 0.78 -14.68 -2.78
N HIS A 107 0.53 -15.87 -2.26
CA HIS A 107 1.54 -16.91 -2.08
C HIS A 107 1.62 -17.92 -3.24
N LYS A 108 0.98 -17.63 -4.39
CA LYS A 108 1.15 -18.47 -5.58
C LYS A 108 2.59 -18.34 -6.07
N ASP A 109 3.30 -19.48 -6.11
CA ASP A 109 4.67 -19.53 -6.61
C ASP A 109 4.72 -19.08 -8.09
N PRO A 110 5.45 -17.99 -8.42
CA PRO A 110 5.62 -17.51 -9.79
C PRO A 110 6.59 -18.36 -10.61
N GLY A 111 7.25 -19.34 -10.01
CA GLY A 111 8.38 -20.07 -10.59
C GLY A 111 9.64 -19.21 -10.68
N GLU A 112 10.56 -19.59 -11.55
CA GLU A 112 11.77 -18.80 -11.80
C GLU A 112 11.46 -17.51 -12.57
N VAL A 113 12.28 -16.49 -12.37
CA VAL A 113 12.26 -15.27 -13.20
C VAL A 113 12.44 -15.64 -14.66
N ASN A 114 11.56 -15.16 -15.53
CA ASN A 114 11.54 -15.56 -16.93
C ASN A 114 11.14 -14.41 -17.87
N GLU A 115 11.31 -14.63 -19.16
CA GLU A 115 11.04 -13.61 -20.19
C GLU A 115 9.55 -13.29 -20.34
N TYR A 116 8.61 -14.18 -19.97
CA TYR A 116 7.17 -13.86 -20.00
C TYR A 116 6.84 -12.72 -19.03
N GLY A 117 7.28 -12.82 -17.76
CA GLY A 117 7.10 -11.78 -16.76
C GLY A 117 7.81 -10.48 -17.13
N ILE A 118 9.10 -10.58 -17.48
CA ILE A 118 9.89 -9.40 -17.83
C ILE A 118 9.31 -8.65 -19.05
N SER A 119 8.91 -9.34 -20.11
CA SER A 119 8.35 -8.67 -21.30
C SER A 119 7.03 -7.99 -21.01
N ARG A 120 6.17 -8.58 -20.17
CA ARG A 120 4.89 -7.98 -19.76
C ARG A 120 5.10 -6.76 -18.86
N LEU A 121 6.02 -6.83 -17.90
CA LEU A 121 6.38 -5.69 -17.06
C LEU A 121 7.01 -4.56 -17.88
N THR A 122 7.85 -4.88 -18.87
CA THR A 122 8.36 -3.87 -19.82
C THR A 122 7.22 -3.22 -20.58
N LYS A 123 6.27 -3.99 -21.09
CA LYS A 123 5.09 -3.46 -21.79
C LYS A 123 4.21 -2.55 -20.90
N MET A 124 4.10 -2.89 -19.60
CA MET A 124 3.39 -2.04 -18.63
C MET A 124 4.15 -0.72 -18.40
N ALA A 125 5.48 -0.78 -18.30
CA ALA A 125 6.34 0.39 -18.15
C ALA A 125 6.29 1.32 -19.39
N ASP A 126 6.34 0.74 -20.59
CA ASP A 126 6.19 1.49 -21.85
C ASP A 126 4.80 2.15 -21.93
N CYS A 127 3.75 1.42 -21.57
CA CYS A 127 2.39 1.97 -21.50
C CYS A 127 2.30 3.14 -20.51
N ALA A 128 2.98 3.06 -19.36
CA ALA A 128 3.03 4.15 -18.40
C ALA A 128 3.76 5.37 -19.00
N LEU A 129 4.90 5.16 -19.66
CA LEU A 129 5.67 6.23 -20.33
C LEU A 129 4.84 6.95 -21.38
N GLU A 130 4.15 6.20 -22.26
CA GLU A 130 3.29 6.74 -23.32
C GLU A 130 2.15 7.62 -22.78
N ASN A 131 1.71 7.38 -21.54
CA ASN A 131 0.62 8.12 -20.91
C ASN A 131 1.09 9.16 -19.88
N GLY A 132 2.40 9.46 -19.81
CA GLY A 132 2.95 10.40 -18.83
C GLY A 132 2.71 9.99 -17.38
N PHE A 133 2.73 8.68 -17.13
CA PHE A 133 2.45 8.06 -15.84
C PHE A 133 3.68 7.36 -15.28
N LEU A 134 3.83 7.31 -13.97
CA LEU A 134 4.89 6.56 -13.31
C LEU A 134 4.35 5.22 -12.79
N LEU A 135 4.97 4.13 -13.19
CA LEU A 135 4.71 2.79 -12.69
C LEU A 135 5.64 2.53 -11.50
N CYS A 136 5.08 2.51 -10.30
CA CYS A 136 5.82 2.32 -9.06
C CYS A 136 5.73 0.86 -8.66
N LEU A 137 6.83 0.11 -8.82
CA LEU A 137 6.89 -1.31 -8.51
C LEU A 137 7.15 -1.51 -7.02
N GLU A 138 6.34 -2.35 -6.40
CA GLU A 138 6.33 -2.57 -4.96
C GLU A 138 7.07 -3.83 -4.56
N ASN A 139 7.77 -3.78 -3.43
CA ASN A 139 8.31 -4.98 -2.80
C ASN A 139 7.18 -5.83 -2.22
N SER A 140 7.13 -7.07 -2.64
CA SER A 140 6.12 -8.05 -2.23
C SER A 140 6.74 -9.44 -2.01
N VAL A 141 5.94 -10.49 -1.90
CA VAL A 141 6.30 -11.84 -1.48
C VAL A 141 7.58 -12.39 -2.13
N TYR A 142 7.75 -12.24 -3.45
CA TYR A 142 8.88 -12.83 -4.18
C TYR A 142 9.89 -11.76 -4.56
N ILE A 143 10.74 -11.39 -3.60
CA ILE A 143 11.68 -10.26 -3.73
C ILE A 143 12.67 -10.40 -4.88
N GLU A 144 13.07 -11.62 -5.23
CA GLU A 144 13.99 -11.89 -6.34
C GLU A 144 13.38 -11.47 -7.69
N HIS A 145 12.06 -11.58 -7.84
CA HIS A 145 11.34 -11.10 -9.03
C HIS A 145 11.38 -9.58 -9.12
N LEU A 146 11.29 -8.87 -7.99
CA LEU A 146 11.51 -7.42 -7.95
C LEU A 146 12.92 -7.07 -8.37
N PHE A 147 13.93 -7.72 -7.80
CA PHE A 147 15.34 -7.43 -8.12
C PHE A 147 15.63 -7.62 -9.60
N ALA A 148 15.20 -8.74 -10.17
CA ALA A 148 15.39 -9.01 -11.59
C ALA A 148 14.64 -8.00 -12.48
N THR A 149 13.41 -7.65 -12.12
CA THR A 149 12.60 -6.66 -12.84
C THR A 149 13.24 -5.28 -12.80
N MET A 150 13.65 -4.82 -11.62
CA MET A 150 14.28 -3.51 -11.45
C MET A 150 15.64 -3.41 -12.17
N GLU A 151 16.41 -4.49 -12.20
CA GLU A 151 17.66 -4.50 -12.98
C GLU A 151 17.39 -4.46 -14.48
N LYS A 152 16.40 -5.23 -14.96
CA LYS A 152 16.02 -5.22 -16.38
C LYS A 152 15.45 -3.89 -16.86
N LEU A 153 14.67 -3.21 -16.01
CA LEU A 153 14.05 -1.92 -16.28
C LEU A 153 14.87 -0.73 -15.77
N LYS A 154 16.13 -0.97 -15.42
CA LYS A 154 17.04 0.06 -14.91
C LYS A 154 17.17 1.23 -15.89
N GLY A 155 16.91 2.45 -15.37
CA GLY A 155 16.93 3.66 -16.19
C GLY A 155 15.70 3.89 -17.05
N HIS A 156 14.68 3.03 -16.98
CA HIS A 156 13.41 3.26 -17.67
C HIS A 156 12.71 4.50 -17.05
N PRO A 157 12.37 5.53 -17.85
CA PRO A 157 11.95 6.83 -17.32
C PRO A 157 10.63 6.80 -16.56
N ALA A 158 9.75 5.83 -16.83
CA ALA A 158 8.46 5.67 -16.15
C ALA A 158 8.51 4.73 -14.95
N VAL A 159 9.61 4.01 -14.67
CA VAL A 159 9.67 3.05 -13.57
C VAL A 159 10.19 3.71 -12.30
N ARG A 160 9.51 3.47 -11.20
CA ARG A 160 9.84 3.93 -9.85
C ARG A 160 9.68 2.79 -8.86
N PHE A 161 10.14 3.02 -7.65
CA PHE A 161 10.03 2.09 -6.53
C PHE A 161 8.95 2.54 -5.56
N THR A 162 8.16 1.58 -5.07
CA THR A 162 7.30 1.71 -3.90
C THR A 162 7.92 0.91 -2.77
N TYR A 163 8.15 1.56 -1.64
CA TYR A 163 8.61 0.89 -0.43
C TYR A 163 7.42 0.60 0.47
N ASP A 164 7.18 -0.67 0.70
CA ASP A 164 6.24 -1.19 1.69
C ASP A 164 6.98 -1.74 2.89
N SER A 165 6.68 -1.19 4.09
CA SER A 165 7.38 -1.53 5.33
C SER A 165 6.94 -2.87 5.90
N GLY A 166 5.68 -3.23 5.78
CA GLY A 166 5.14 -4.52 6.21
C GLY A 166 5.65 -5.65 5.33
N HIS A 167 5.55 -5.51 4.01
CA HIS A 167 6.12 -6.49 3.08
C HIS A 167 7.64 -6.67 3.26
N ARG A 168 8.37 -5.56 3.52
CA ARG A 168 9.80 -5.68 3.84
C ARG A 168 10.02 -6.49 5.11
N ASN A 169 9.22 -6.26 6.14
CA ASN A 169 9.35 -6.95 7.41
C ASN A 169 9.06 -8.44 7.31
N GLU A 170 8.07 -8.83 6.51
CA GLU A 170 7.65 -10.22 6.33
C GLU A 170 8.53 -10.97 5.31
N PHE A 171 8.77 -10.37 4.13
CA PHE A 171 9.33 -11.09 2.98
C PHE A 171 10.78 -10.72 2.64
N ALA A 172 11.29 -9.60 3.15
CA ALA A 172 12.58 -9.04 2.73
C ALA A 172 13.38 -8.38 3.86
N HIS A 173 13.19 -8.82 5.11
CA HIS A 173 13.80 -8.20 6.29
C HIS A 173 15.35 -8.16 6.24
N GLU A 174 15.98 -9.09 5.54
CA GLU A 174 17.45 -9.14 5.37
C GLU A 174 17.98 -8.11 4.36
N HIS A 175 17.10 -7.46 3.57
CA HIS A 175 17.50 -6.58 2.49
C HIS A 175 17.37 -5.09 2.87
N ASP A 176 18.35 -4.29 2.47
CA ASP A 176 18.27 -2.83 2.50
C ASP A 176 17.70 -2.30 1.18
N LEU A 177 16.36 -2.42 1.05
CA LEU A 177 15.65 -2.01 -0.17
C LEU A 177 15.76 -0.50 -0.43
N LEU A 178 15.73 0.31 0.63
CA LEU A 178 15.88 1.77 0.54
C LEU A 178 17.31 2.18 0.18
N GLY A 179 18.32 1.45 0.65
CA GLY A 179 19.71 1.64 0.20
C GLY A 179 19.89 1.27 -1.28
N LYS A 180 19.12 0.30 -1.78
CA LYS A 180 19.22 -0.18 -3.16
C LYS A 180 18.41 0.64 -4.17
N PHE A 181 17.21 1.08 -3.79
CA PHE A 181 16.24 1.72 -4.69
C PHE A 181 15.76 3.10 -4.22
N GLY A 182 16.32 3.64 -3.14
CA GLY A 182 15.88 4.92 -2.55
C GLY A 182 15.98 6.11 -3.49
N ASP A 183 16.92 6.10 -4.45
CA ASP A 183 17.08 7.16 -5.45
C ASP A 183 15.90 7.25 -6.43
N ILE A 184 15.14 6.17 -6.59
CA ILE A 184 13.96 6.09 -7.45
C ILE A 184 12.68 5.84 -6.65
N LEU A 185 12.72 6.00 -5.32
CA LEU A 185 11.55 5.93 -4.46
C LEU A 185 10.54 7.02 -4.83
N ALA A 186 9.30 6.64 -5.04
CA ALA A 186 8.22 7.57 -5.42
C ALA A 186 6.91 7.37 -4.65
N VAL A 187 6.78 6.26 -3.92
CA VAL A 187 5.65 5.96 -3.03
C VAL A 187 6.17 5.23 -1.81
N THR A 188 5.54 5.44 -0.67
CA THR A 188 5.70 4.60 0.51
C THR A 188 4.37 4.02 0.90
N HIS A 189 4.34 2.75 1.28
CA HIS A 189 3.29 2.09 2.02
C HIS A 189 3.81 1.86 3.44
N ILE A 190 3.36 2.72 4.35
CA ILE A 190 3.77 2.65 5.74
C ILE A 190 2.69 1.92 6.51
N ASP A 191 3.02 0.73 6.92
CA ASP A 191 2.20 -0.16 7.72
C ASP A 191 3.09 -1.04 8.60
N ASP A 192 2.50 -1.83 9.46
CA ASP A 192 3.18 -2.73 10.38
C ASP A 192 2.58 -4.14 10.33
N ASN A 193 3.33 -5.12 10.75
CA ASN A 193 2.87 -6.49 10.88
C ASN A 193 3.71 -7.23 11.92
N ASP A 194 3.52 -8.53 12.03
CA ASP A 194 4.24 -9.38 12.98
C ASP A 194 5.32 -10.25 12.33
N ALA A 195 5.70 -9.95 11.09
CA ALA A 195 6.65 -10.68 10.26
C ALA A 195 6.22 -12.12 9.89
N GLU A 196 4.97 -12.50 10.16
CA GLU A 196 4.41 -13.80 9.76
C GLU A 196 3.21 -13.65 8.82
N PHE A 197 2.51 -12.50 8.90
CA PHE A 197 1.32 -12.20 8.11
C PHE A 197 1.30 -10.75 7.67
N ASP A 198 0.83 -10.52 6.46
CA ASP A 198 0.57 -9.20 5.91
C ASP A 198 -0.67 -8.58 6.58
N LEU A 199 -0.45 -7.91 7.71
CA LEU A 199 -1.50 -7.47 8.62
C LEU A 199 -1.97 -6.04 8.39
N HIS A 200 -1.22 -5.22 7.68
CA HIS A 200 -1.51 -3.80 7.46
C HIS A 200 -1.89 -3.04 8.74
N LEU A 201 -1.13 -3.26 9.82
CA LEU A 201 -1.32 -2.56 11.09
C LEU A 201 -0.85 -1.10 11.00
N MET A 202 -1.29 -0.28 11.95
CA MET A 202 -0.70 1.05 12.12
C MET A 202 0.76 0.92 12.55
N PRO A 203 1.63 1.88 12.17
CA PRO A 203 2.99 1.93 12.68
C PRO A 203 3.06 1.79 14.20
N PHE A 204 4.03 1.02 14.69
CA PHE A 204 4.26 0.71 16.13
C PHE A 204 3.24 -0.25 16.77
N ASP A 205 2.37 -0.90 16.00
CA ASP A 205 1.44 -1.90 16.52
C ASP A 205 1.84 -3.34 16.18
N GLY A 206 2.87 -3.50 15.38
CA GLY A 206 3.52 -4.77 15.06
C GLY A 206 4.96 -4.84 15.57
N ASN A 207 5.83 -5.44 14.77
CA ASN A 207 7.23 -5.63 15.14
C ASN A 207 8.22 -5.10 14.09
N VAL A 208 7.80 -4.23 13.19
CA VAL A 208 8.72 -3.50 12.30
C VAL A 208 9.73 -2.71 13.11
N ASP A 209 11.03 -2.82 12.76
CA ASP A 209 12.08 -2.00 13.38
C ASP A 209 12.02 -0.56 12.85
N TRP A 210 11.16 0.25 13.49
CA TRP A 210 10.94 1.66 13.11
C TRP A 210 12.17 2.54 13.31
N GLU A 211 13.10 2.19 14.22
CA GLU A 211 14.37 2.90 14.36
C GLU A 211 15.26 2.70 13.14
N LEU A 212 15.33 1.48 12.64
CA LEU A 212 16.06 1.14 11.42
C LEU A 212 15.39 1.78 10.19
N ASP A 213 14.08 1.66 10.07
CA ASP A 213 13.33 2.17 8.93
C ASP A 213 13.37 3.71 8.88
N ALA A 214 13.22 4.40 10.00
CA ALA A 214 13.37 5.86 10.05
C ALA A 214 14.76 6.32 9.57
N ARG A 215 15.84 5.63 10.00
CA ARG A 215 17.20 5.93 9.52
C ARG A 215 17.38 5.68 8.03
N ARG A 216 16.73 4.65 7.46
CA ARG A 216 16.78 4.34 6.03
C ARG A 216 15.95 5.32 5.21
N LEU A 217 14.71 5.61 5.63
CA LEU A 217 13.81 6.58 5.01
C LEU A 217 14.44 7.98 4.99
N ALA A 218 15.10 8.39 6.06
CA ALA A 218 15.80 9.68 6.15
C ALA A 218 16.91 9.88 5.09
N LYS A 219 17.42 8.80 4.50
CA LYS A 219 18.41 8.88 3.42
C LYS A 219 17.78 9.12 2.04
N THR A 220 16.47 8.94 1.89
CA THR A 220 15.78 9.09 0.61
C THR A 220 15.22 10.50 0.45
N GLU A 221 15.35 11.09 -0.73
CA GLU A 221 14.80 12.42 -0.99
C GLU A 221 13.28 12.45 -0.90
N PHE A 222 12.61 11.37 -1.33
CA PHE A 222 11.16 11.26 -1.33
C PHE A 222 10.60 11.25 0.10
N ALA A 223 11.08 10.35 0.98
CA ALA A 223 10.53 10.22 2.32
C ALA A 223 10.83 11.41 3.26
N ARG A 224 11.88 12.22 2.95
CA ARG A 224 12.08 13.52 3.60
C ARG A 224 10.99 14.55 3.30
N LYS A 225 10.17 14.32 2.29
CA LYS A 225 9.11 15.24 1.86
C LYS A 225 7.74 14.72 2.22
N ARG A 226 7.49 13.42 2.02
CA ARG A 226 6.17 12.80 2.25
C ARG A 226 6.25 11.31 2.54
N ILE A 227 5.32 10.83 3.38
CA ILE A 227 5.06 9.42 3.64
C ILE A 227 3.56 9.14 3.51
N CYS A 228 3.21 7.97 3.02
CA CYS A 228 1.83 7.52 2.86
C CYS A 228 1.62 6.20 3.59
N ALA A 229 0.57 6.09 4.38
CA ALA A 229 0.19 4.84 5.02
C ALA A 229 -0.71 3.99 4.12
N GLU A 230 -0.50 2.67 4.18
CA GLU A 230 -1.41 1.66 3.65
C GLU A 230 -1.81 0.71 4.78
N THR A 231 -2.72 1.15 5.65
CA THR A 231 -3.17 0.40 6.82
C THR A 231 -4.62 -0.01 6.69
N SER A 232 -5.01 -1.13 7.24
CA SER A 232 -6.39 -1.63 7.17
C SER A 232 -7.22 -1.15 8.36
N PHE A 233 -8.31 -0.40 8.09
CA PHE A 233 -9.43 -0.28 9.03
C PHE A 233 -10.26 -1.56 8.92
N GLY A 234 -9.85 -2.59 9.64
CA GLY A 234 -10.06 -3.93 9.28
C GLY A 234 -11.45 -4.51 9.37
N GLY A 235 -11.67 -5.55 8.62
CA GLY A 235 -12.63 -6.59 8.89
C GLY A 235 -12.01 -7.69 9.73
N ALA A 236 -12.75 -8.24 10.66
CA ALA A 236 -12.36 -9.47 11.33
C ALA A 236 -12.32 -10.60 10.30
N LYS A 237 -11.15 -11.21 10.09
CA LYS A 237 -11.12 -12.53 9.45
C LYS A 237 -11.78 -13.52 10.39
N LYS A 238 -12.51 -14.49 9.83
CA LYS A 238 -13.15 -15.52 10.63
C LYS A 238 -12.08 -16.31 11.40
N ILE A 239 -12.15 -16.29 12.72
CA ILE A 239 -11.35 -17.16 13.57
C ILE A 239 -12.05 -18.50 13.66
N LYS A 240 -11.30 -19.58 13.54
CA LYS A 240 -11.78 -20.95 13.31
C LYS A 240 -12.88 -21.40 14.28
N ASP A 241 -12.79 -21.02 15.54
CA ASP A 241 -13.67 -21.47 16.61
C ASP A 241 -14.57 -20.34 17.18
N LEU A 242 -14.61 -19.16 16.55
CA LEU A 242 -15.46 -18.06 16.97
C LEU A 242 -16.35 -17.59 15.83
N THR A 243 -17.57 -17.20 16.14
CA THR A 243 -18.44 -16.51 15.20
C THR A 243 -17.99 -15.07 15.02
N ASN A 244 -18.34 -14.45 13.89
CA ASN A 244 -18.06 -13.02 13.67
C ASN A 244 -18.65 -12.13 14.78
N GLU A 245 -19.83 -12.48 15.30
CA GLU A 245 -20.48 -11.75 16.38
C GLU A 245 -19.67 -11.81 17.69
N GLU A 246 -19.15 -12.98 18.06
CA GLU A 246 -18.29 -13.15 19.24
C GLU A 246 -16.96 -12.39 19.09
N ILE A 247 -16.39 -12.38 17.89
CA ILE A 247 -15.17 -11.63 17.57
C ILE A 247 -15.41 -10.12 17.75
N LEU A 248 -16.45 -9.59 17.12
CA LEU A 248 -16.80 -8.18 17.20
C LEU A 248 -17.16 -7.74 18.63
N ALA A 249 -17.88 -8.59 19.37
CA ALA A 249 -18.18 -8.33 20.78
C ALA A 249 -16.90 -8.22 21.62
N ARG A 250 -15.90 -9.04 21.34
CA ARG A 250 -14.59 -8.99 22.01
C ARG A 250 -13.85 -7.70 21.73
N ILE A 251 -13.77 -7.31 20.44
CA ILE A 251 -13.13 -6.05 20.00
C ILE A 251 -13.83 -4.85 20.63
N ALA A 252 -15.16 -4.83 20.65
CA ALA A 252 -15.97 -3.73 21.19
C ALA A 252 -15.73 -3.47 22.69
N THR A 253 -15.16 -4.43 23.43
CA THR A 253 -14.79 -4.25 24.85
C THR A 253 -13.45 -3.52 25.05
N LEU A 254 -12.64 -3.35 23.99
CA LEU A 254 -11.35 -2.69 24.09
C LEU A 254 -11.53 -1.17 24.23
N PRO A 255 -10.82 -0.53 25.16
CA PRO A 255 -10.84 0.93 25.25
C PRO A 255 -10.29 1.58 23.98
N ILE A 256 -10.88 2.69 23.54
CA ILE A 256 -10.40 3.45 22.36
C ILE A 256 -8.93 3.87 22.51
N SER A 257 -8.48 4.14 23.75
CA SER A 257 -7.10 4.48 24.08
C SER A 257 -6.14 3.28 24.15
N ALA A 258 -6.66 2.04 24.11
CA ALA A 258 -5.83 0.85 24.18
C ALA A 258 -5.01 0.71 22.88
N GLU A 259 -3.80 0.18 23.03
CA GLU A 259 -3.08 -0.35 21.88
C GLU A 259 -3.87 -1.54 21.29
N PRO A 260 -3.85 -1.72 19.98
CA PRO A 260 -4.59 -2.82 19.36
C PRO A 260 -4.02 -4.17 19.80
N GLU A 261 -4.91 -5.12 20.03
CA GLU A 261 -4.55 -6.51 20.26
C GLU A 261 -4.83 -7.32 19.01
N LEU A 262 -3.91 -8.17 18.67
CA LEU A 262 -4.08 -9.18 17.63
C LEU A 262 -4.57 -10.47 18.26
N TYR A 263 -5.65 -10.99 17.73
CA TYR A 263 -6.16 -12.30 18.12
C TYR A 263 -5.76 -13.31 17.05
N ARG A 264 -4.84 -14.20 17.41
CA ARG A 264 -4.45 -15.32 16.56
C ARG A 264 -5.05 -16.61 17.11
N VAL A 265 -5.65 -17.37 16.22
CA VAL A 265 -6.04 -18.75 16.47
C VAL A 265 -5.70 -19.52 15.21
N GLU A 266 -4.63 -20.30 15.27
CA GLU A 266 -4.09 -21.07 14.13
C GLU A 266 -3.83 -20.16 12.91
N ASP A 267 -4.58 -20.34 11.81
CA ASP A 267 -4.40 -19.60 10.56
C ASP A 267 -5.27 -18.32 10.47
N SER A 268 -5.79 -17.83 11.60
CA SER A 268 -6.70 -16.69 11.61
C SER A 268 -6.16 -15.55 12.45
N THR A 269 -6.31 -14.33 11.94
CA THR A 269 -5.91 -13.09 12.61
C THR A 269 -7.09 -12.12 12.64
N MET A 270 -7.25 -11.39 13.73
CA MET A 270 -8.26 -10.38 13.89
C MET A 270 -7.63 -9.07 14.34
N TYR A 271 -8.09 -7.97 13.77
CA TYR A 271 -7.61 -6.64 14.10
C TYR A 271 -8.54 -5.96 15.11
N ALA A 272 -7.96 -5.35 16.13
CA ALA A 272 -8.70 -4.64 17.15
C ALA A 272 -9.24 -3.26 16.69
N TYR A 273 -8.84 -2.75 15.52
CA TYR A 273 -9.24 -1.42 15.05
C TYR A 273 -10.74 -1.27 14.80
N THR A 274 -11.46 -2.36 14.57
CA THR A 274 -12.93 -2.32 14.41
C THR A 274 -13.67 -1.86 15.66
N ALA A 275 -13.01 -1.80 16.82
CA ALA A 275 -13.53 -1.17 18.03
C ALA A 275 -13.52 0.36 17.96
N LEU A 276 -12.74 0.95 17.06
CA LEU A 276 -12.67 2.39 16.85
C LEU A 276 -13.73 2.85 15.86
N SER A 277 -14.21 4.10 16.02
CA SER A 277 -14.85 4.77 14.89
C SER A 277 -13.81 5.01 13.78
N TYR A 278 -14.23 5.12 12.53
CA TYR A 278 -13.31 5.43 11.42
C TYR A 278 -12.57 6.75 11.64
N LYS A 279 -13.25 7.75 12.23
CA LYS A 279 -12.63 9.01 12.61
C LYS A 279 -11.52 8.83 13.66
N ASP A 280 -11.79 8.09 14.75
CA ASP A 280 -10.80 7.85 15.79
C ASP A 280 -9.61 7.04 15.28
N TYR A 281 -9.88 6.09 14.36
CA TYR A 281 -8.86 5.35 13.65
C TYR A 281 -7.95 6.31 12.85
N MET A 282 -8.50 7.22 12.05
CA MET A 282 -7.71 8.18 11.27
C MET A 282 -6.91 9.14 12.13
N VAL A 283 -7.47 9.61 13.26
CA VAL A 283 -6.75 10.45 14.22
C VAL A 283 -5.57 9.68 14.84
N ARG A 284 -5.77 8.43 15.22
CA ARG A 284 -4.71 7.58 15.78
C ARG A 284 -3.62 7.30 14.74
N LEU A 285 -4.01 6.91 13.53
CA LEU A 285 -3.08 6.66 12.42
C LEU A 285 -2.23 7.89 12.12
N HIS A 286 -2.84 9.06 11.98
CA HIS A 286 -2.12 10.31 11.75
C HIS A 286 -1.11 10.61 12.86
N SER A 287 -1.49 10.41 14.13
CA SER A 287 -0.59 10.61 15.27
C SER A 287 0.64 9.69 15.22
N LYS A 288 0.46 8.41 14.85
CA LYS A 288 1.55 7.44 14.71
C LYS A 288 2.46 7.78 13.53
N LEU A 289 1.90 8.17 12.40
CA LEU A 289 2.69 8.63 11.25
C LEU A 289 3.47 9.91 11.54
N LYS A 290 2.90 10.83 12.33
CA LYS A 290 3.61 12.02 12.79
C LYS A 290 4.80 11.66 13.67
N LYS A 291 4.66 10.68 14.58
CA LYS A 291 5.77 10.15 15.35
C LYS A 291 6.87 9.59 14.44
N LEU A 292 6.52 8.82 13.42
CA LEU A 292 7.49 8.30 12.45
C LEU A 292 8.15 9.44 11.67
N ALA A 293 7.40 10.43 11.20
CA ALA A 293 7.95 11.61 10.52
C ALA A 293 8.97 12.34 11.40
N GLU A 294 8.69 12.53 12.68
CA GLU A 294 9.64 13.12 13.65
C GLU A 294 10.90 12.26 13.83
N MET A 295 10.77 10.92 13.79
CA MET A 295 11.92 10.01 13.83
C MET A 295 12.76 10.13 12.54
N ILE A 296 12.13 10.23 11.37
CA ILE A 296 12.83 10.47 10.11
C ILE A 296 13.56 11.80 10.15
N GLU A 297 12.89 12.90 10.56
CA GLU A 297 13.48 14.24 10.63
C GLU A 297 14.70 14.30 11.57
N LYS A 298 14.71 13.55 12.65
CA LYS A 298 15.86 13.45 13.58
C LYS A 298 17.08 12.75 12.97
N ASN A 299 16.90 12.02 11.89
CA ASN A 299 17.95 11.26 11.22
C ASN A 299 18.44 11.93 9.89
N ILE A 300 17.89 13.10 9.53
CA ILE A 300 18.35 13.92 8.41
C ILE A 300 19.57 14.75 8.86
#